data_64af4fdf60abef4599f78bd821de435a
#
_entry.id   64af4fdf60abef4599f78bd821de435a
#
_cell.length_a   1.000
_cell.length_b   1.000
_cell.length_c   1.000
_cell.angle_alpha   90.00
_cell.angle_beta   90.00
_cell.angle_gamma   90.00
#
_symmetry.space_group_name_H-M   'P 1'
#
loop_
_entity.id
_entity.type
_entity.pdbx_description
1 polymer ?
#
loop_
_entity_poly.entity_id
_entity_poly.type
_entity_poly.pdbx_seq_one_letter_code
_entity_poly.pdbx_strand_id
1 'polypeptide(L)'
;MHDIRFIREHPDVFDRALARRALAPESKRLIALDEERRKRILAFETAQARRNAASKEIGEAKKGKDEKKAAALMAEVGTLKENIPQLEAAEKTASKALDDALAEIPNMPLDDVPDGKDSSDNVEHHRFGAKRDYAFPPKQHFELGEALGQMDFETAAKLSGARFVVLKQRLARLERALGQFMLDVHTNEHGYAEIAPPLLVRDDAMFGTAQLPKFEYDQFWALPGDILVDKGKELADIPASPPLWQGLFQSLPGLRTTRLGLIPTAEVPLTNLVRESITDEAQLPMRLTACTPCFRAEAGAAGKDTRGMIRQHQFTKVELVSITTPEQSRDEHDRMLSCAEEVLRRLDLHYRVVTLCTGDMGFAAQKTYDIEVWLPGQNMYREISSCSVCGDFQARRMNARYRGKDRDVHHVHTLNGSGVAVGRALIAVMETYQDSDGSIAVPDALQTYMGGMKKIEKSK
;
A
#
# COMPACT_ATOMS: atom_id res chain seq x y z
N MET A 1 -3.23 11.26 -2.24
CA MET A 1 -2.96 12.33 -3.23
C MET A 1 -3.17 13.68 -2.56
N HIS A 2 -2.37 14.69 -2.89
CA HIS A 2 -2.47 16.01 -2.26
C HIS A 2 -3.72 16.80 -2.70
N ASP A 3 -4.19 17.70 -1.84
CA ASP A 3 -5.22 18.68 -2.19
C ASP A 3 -4.59 19.85 -2.94
N ILE A 4 -4.96 20.03 -4.21
CA ILE A 4 -4.44 21.15 -5.02
C ILE A 4 -4.87 22.52 -4.48
N ARG A 5 -5.99 22.60 -3.72
CA ARG A 5 -6.40 23.85 -3.06
C ARG A 5 -5.41 24.22 -1.96
N PHE A 6 -5.03 23.24 -1.13
CA PHE A 6 -4.00 23.45 -0.10
C PHE A 6 -2.68 23.90 -0.72
N ILE A 7 -2.25 23.28 -1.84
CA ILE A 7 -1.00 23.67 -2.52
C ILE A 7 -1.05 25.10 -3.04
N ARG A 8 -2.20 25.55 -3.57
CA ARG A 8 -2.38 26.94 -4.01
C ARG A 8 -2.34 27.95 -2.86
N GLU A 9 -2.96 27.59 -1.73
CA GLU A 9 -3.07 28.45 -0.56
C GLU A 9 -1.77 28.50 0.25
N HIS A 10 -1.02 27.40 0.25
CA HIS A 10 0.18 27.21 1.08
C HIS A 10 1.37 26.62 0.30
N PRO A 11 1.79 27.23 -0.83
CA PRO A 11 2.84 26.67 -1.69
C PRO A 11 4.17 26.47 -0.97
N ASP A 12 4.55 27.42 -0.11
CA ASP A 12 5.81 27.36 0.64
C ASP A 12 5.80 26.26 1.71
N VAL A 13 4.65 25.97 2.32
CA VAL A 13 4.51 24.87 3.29
C VAL A 13 4.69 23.54 2.57
N PHE A 14 4.04 23.40 1.41
CA PHE A 14 4.15 22.21 0.60
C PHE A 14 5.59 21.96 0.13
N ASP A 15 6.24 22.98 -0.44
CA ASP A 15 7.61 22.86 -0.94
C ASP A 15 8.62 22.59 0.19
N ARG A 16 8.44 23.17 1.40
CA ARG A 16 9.26 22.82 2.57
C ARG A 16 9.07 21.36 3.00
N ALA A 17 7.85 20.84 2.96
CA ALA A 17 7.59 19.44 3.28
C ALA A 17 8.27 18.49 2.28
N LEU A 18 8.29 18.84 0.99
CA LEU A 18 9.03 18.10 -0.04
C LEU A 18 10.56 18.16 0.17
N ALA A 19 11.06 19.35 0.53
CA ALA A 19 12.50 19.53 0.82
C ALA A 19 12.97 18.64 1.99
N ARG A 20 12.15 18.45 3.05
CA ARG A 20 12.42 17.49 4.13
C ARG A 20 12.55 16.05 3.64
N ARG A 21 11.94 15.70 2.51
CA ARG A 21 12.06 14.40 1.82
C ARG A 21 13.11 14.40 0.72
N ALA A 22 14.01 15.38 0.71
CA ALA A 22 15.06 15.59 -0.30
C ALA A 22 14.51 15.71 -1.74
N LEU A 23 13.31 16.24 -1.91
CA LEU A 23 12.66 16.48 -3.20
C LEU A 23 12.73 17.96 -3.59
N ALA A 24 12.74 18.20 -4.90
CA ALA A 24 12.66 19.56 -5.45
C ALA A 24 11.28 20.20 -5.21
N PRO A 25 11.18 21.54 -5.19
CA PRO A 25 9.90 22.25 -5.14
C PRO A 25 9.02 21.90 -6.35
N GLU A 26 7.73 21.61 -6.10
CA GLU A 26 6.76 21.22 -7.13
C GLU A 26 5.51 22.12 -7.17
N SER A 27 5.32 22.99 -6.18
CA SER A 27 4.10 23.80 -6.05
C SER A 27 3.82 24.63 -7.29
N LYS A 28 4.85 25.30 -7.85
CA LYS A 28 4.71 26.16 -9.03
C LYS A 28 4.25 25.38 -10.26
N ARG A 29 4.79 24.16 -10.49
CA ARG A 29 4.40 23.29 -11.60
C ARG A 29 2.95 22.84 -11.46
N LEU A 30 2.58 22.40 -10.26
CA LEU A 30 1.23 21.89 -9.98
C LEU A 30 0.17 23.00 -10.08
N ILE A 31 0.47 24.21 -9.60
CA ILE A 31 -0.42 25.37 -9.72
C ILE A 31 -0.64 25.72 -11.19
N ALA A 32 0.41 25.73 -12.02
CA ALA A 32 0.28 25.98 -13.45
C ALA A 32 -0.61 24.94 -14.17
N LEU A 33 -0.48 23.65 -13.79
CA LEU A 33 -1.35 22.58 -14.30
C LEU A 33 -2.82 22.78 -13.86
N ASP A 34 -3.04 23.19 -12.61
CA ASP A 34 -4.40 23.47 -12.12
C ASP A 34 -5.02 24.71 -12.79
N GLU A 35 -4.23 25.74 -13.06
CA GLU A 35 -4.69 26.92 -13.81
C GLU A 35 -5.14 26.54 -15.22
N GLU A 36 -4.35 25.73 -15.93
CA GLU A 36 -4.72 25.24 -17.25
C GLU A 36 -5.98 24.36 -17.18
N ARG A 37 -6.07 23.43 -16.22
CA ARG A 37 -7.26 22.64 -16.00
C ARG A 37 -8.50 23.51 -15.79
N ARG A 38 -8.44 24.47 -14.88
CA ARG A 38 -9.55 25.41 -14.58
C ARG A 38 -9.99 26.19 -15.82
N LYS A 39 -9.02 26.66 -16.62
CA LYS A 39 -9.30 27.33 -17.89
C LYS A 39 -10.06 26.43 -18.87
N ARG A 40 -9.67 25.15 -18.97
CA ARG A 40 -10.35 24.17 -19.86
C ARG A 40 -11.74 23.83 -19.37
N ILE A 41 -11.93 23.63 -18.08
CA ILE A 41 -13.25 23.43 -17.46
C ILE A 41 -14.16 24.61 -17.80
N LEU A 42 -13.72 25.83 -17.54
CA LEU A 42 -14.51 27.04 -17.79
C LEU A 42 -14.91 27.15 -19.29
N ALA A 43 -14.00 26.88 -20.21
CA ALA A 43 -14.29 26.92 -21.65
C ALA A 43 -15.37 25.87 -22.03
N PHE A 44 -15.25 24.65 -21.52
CA PHE A 44 -16.21 23.58 -21.77
C PHE A 44 -17.59 23.90 -21.19
N GLU A 45 -17.67 24.32 -19.92
CA GLU A 45 -18.90 24.68 -19.25
C GLU A 45 -19.59 25.88 -19.91
N THR A 46 -18.83 26.89 -20.32
CA THR A 46 -19.36 28.06 -21.04
C THR A 46 -19.99 27.66 -22.38
N ALA A 47 -19.31 26.81 -23.14
CA ALA A 47 -19.85 26.32 -24.42
C ALA A 47 -21.12 25.48 -24.23
N GLN A 48 -21.16 24.62 -23.19
CA GLN A 48 -22.36 23.85 -22.87
C GLN A 48 -23.54 24.75 -22.43
N ALA A 49 -23.28 25.70 -21.56
CA ALA A 49 -24.28 26.65 -21.10
C ALA A 49 -24.84 27.47 -22.28
N ARG A 50 -23.97 27.96 -23.17
CA ARG A 50 -24.38 28.72 -24.36
C ARG A 50 -25.23 27.87 -25.32
N ARG A 51 -24.83 26.61 -25.59
CA ARG A 51 -25.62 25.68 -26.39
C ARG A 51 -27.01 25.47 -25.83
N ASN A 52 -27.10 25.28 -24.50
CA ASN A 52 -28.40 25.07 -23.84
C ASN A 52 -29.29 26.32 -23.91
N ALA A 53 -28.71 27.51 -23.71
CA ALA A 53 -29.41 28.79 -23.87
C ALA A 53 -29.90 29.03 -25.29
N ALA A 54 -29.00 28.89 -26.28
CA ALA A 54 -29.34 29.04 -27.70
C ALA A 54 -30.46 28.05 -28.13
N SER A 55 -30.42 26.84 -27.62
CA SER A 55 -31.53 25.86 -27.91
C SER A 55 -32.90 26.31 -27.39
N LYS A 56 -32.97 26.97 -26.25
CA LYS A 56 -34.21 27.59 -25.73
C LYS A 56 -34.62 28.77 -26.59
N GLU A 57 -33.66 29.66 -26.91
CA GLU A 57 -33.88 30.85 -27.74
C GLU A 57 -34.40 30.48 -29.16
N ILE A 58 -33.94 29.38 -29.75
CA ILE A 58 -34.52 28.84 -31.00
C ILE A 58 -36.01 28.53 -30.85
N GLY A 59 -36.40 27.91 -29.74
CA GLY A 59 -37.80 27.62 -29.45
C GLY A 59 -38.69 28.90 -29.38
N GLU A 60 -38.15 29.93 -28.76
CA GLU A 60 -38.82 31.23 -28.62
C GLU A 60 -38.89 31.96 -29.98
N ALA A 61 -37.81 32.01 -30.74
CA ALA A 61 -37.76 32.63 -32.05
C ALA A 61 -38.76 31.95 -33.03
N LYS A 62 -38.86 30.63 -33.02
CA LYS A 62 -39.82 29.87 -33.82
C LYS A 62 -41.27 30.18 -33.42
N LYS A 63 -41.56 30.29 -32.13
CA LYS A 63 -42.91 30.70 -31.64
C LYS A 63 -43.24 32.13 -32.07
N GLY A 64 -42.24 33.03 -32.04
CA GLY A 64 -42.39 34.42 -32.49
C GLY A 64 -42.33 34.59 -34.00
N LYS A 65 -42.19 33.53 -34.80
CA LYS A 65 -42.03 33.54 -36.26
C LYS A 65 -40.82 34.38 -36.77
N ASP A 66 -39.80 34.52 -35.95
CA ASP A 66 -38.54 35.18 -36.29
C ASP A 66 -37.58 34.15 -36.92
N GLU A 67 -37.78 33.84 -38.18
CA GLU A 67 -37.00 32.82 -38.89
C GLU A 67 -35.51 33.20 -39.03
N LYS A 68 -35.22 34.49 -39.16
CA LYS A 68 -33.84 34.96 -39.31
C LYS A 68 -33.02 34.73 -38.03
N LYS A 69 -33.62 35.05 -36.85
CA LYS A 69 -33.01 34.78 -35.53
C LYS A 69 -32.88 33.28 -35.29
N ALA A 70 -33.93 32.52 -35.61
CA ALA A 70 -33.93 31.05 -35.46
C ALA A 70 -32.79 30.41 -36.30
N ALA A 71 -32.59 30.81 -37.58
CA ALA A 71 -31.54 30.31 -38.44
C ALA A 71 -30.13 30.65 -37.93
N ALA A 72 -29.91 31.87 -37.43
CA ALA A 72 -28.62 32.28 -36.85
C ALA A 72 -28.30 31.46 -35.59
N LEU A 73 -29.28 31.26 -34.69
CA LEU A 73 -29.11 30.44 -33.49
C LEU A 73 -28.91 28.95 -33.82
N MET A 74 -29.54 28.43 -34.84
CA MET A 74 -29.34 27.06 -35.30
C MET A 74 -27.92 26.87 -35.85
N ALA A 75 -27.37 27.84 -36.60
CA ALA A 75 -25.99 27.80 -37.07
C ALA A 75 -25.00 27.84 -35.87
N GLU A 76 -25.24 28.73 -34.88
CA GLU A 76 -24.44 28.79 -33.64
C GLU A 76 -24.45 27.46 -32.90
N VAL A 77 -25.62 26.84 -32.70
CA VAL A 77 -25.75 25.52 -32.05
C VAL A 77 -25.01 24.45 -32.85
N GLY A 78 -25.03 24.53 -34.21
CA GLY A 78 -24.23 23.65 -35.05
C GLY A 78 -22.75 23.72 -34.74
N THR A 79 -22.18 24.91 -34.76
CA THR A 79 -20.77 25.15 -34.42
C THR A 79 -20.44 24.71 -32.98
N LEU A 80 -21.32 25.01 -32.00
CA LEU A 80 -21.11 24.55 -30.62
C LEU A 80 -21.14 23.02 -30.50
N LYS A 81 -21.98 22.31 -31.24
CA LYS A 81 -22.01 20.83 -31.26
C LYS A 81 -20.72 20.23 -31.78
N GLU A 82 -20.05 20.88 -32.74
CA GLU A 82 -18.76 20.41 -33.27
C GLU A 82 -17.60 20.71 -32.30
N ASN A 83 -17.65 21.84 -31.59
CA ASN A 83 -16.57 22.29 -30.71
C ASN A 83 -16.61 21.65 -29.32
N ILE A 84 -17.81 21.36 -28.76
CA ILE A 84 -17.96 20.81 -27.41
C ILE A 84 -17.18 19.51 -27.19
N PRO A 85 -17.17 18.52 -28.09
CA PRO A 85 -16.36 17.30 -27.91
C PRO A 85 -14.86 17.59 -27.83
N GLN A 86 -14.36 18.59 -28.56
CA GLN A 86 -12.94 18.97 -28.54
C GLN A 86 -12.59 19.67 -27.20
N LEU A 87 -13.48 20.54 -26.70
CA LEU A 87 -13.32 21.18 -25.39
C LEU A 87 -13.37 20.17 -24.26
N GLU A 88 -14.26 19.17 -24.31
CA GLU A 88 -14.33 18.08 -23.36
C GLU A 88 -13.05 17.22 -23.36
N ALA A 89 -12.52 16.90 -24.55
CA ALA A 89 -11.27 16.16 -24.66
C ALA A 89 -10.08 16.95 -24.08
N ALA A 90 -10.04 18.27 -24.33
CA ALA A 90 -9.01 19.14 -23.79
C ALA A 90 -9.11 19.28 -22.25
N GLU A 91 -10.33 19.34 -21.70
CA GLU A 91 -10.58 19.34 -20.26
C GLU A 91 -10.10 18.04 -19.63
N LYS A 92 -10.51 16.88 -20.18
CA LYS A 92 -10.07 15.56 -19.68
C LYS A 92 -8.54 15.40 -19.72
N THR A 93 -7.90 15.90 -20.77
CA THR A 93 -6.44 15.87 -20.91
C THR A 93 -5.76 16.73 -19.84
N ALA A 94 -6.25 17.93 -19.60
CA ALA A 94 -5.68 18.83 -18.58
C ALA A 94 -5.93 18.29 -17.15
N SER A 95 -7.12 17.74 -16.88
CA SER A 95 -7.43 17.09 -15.60
C SER A 95 -6.51 15.91 -15.34
N LYS A 96 -6.34 15.03 -16.34
CA LYS A 96 -5.43 13.90 -16.23
C LYS A 96 -3.98 14.31 -16.00
N ALA A 97 -3.50 15.37 -16.66
CA ALA A 97 -2.13 15.84 -16.49
C ALA A 97 -1.85 16.30 -15.04
N LEU A 98 -2.81 16.97 -14.40
CA LEU A 98 -2.71 17.35 -12.99
C LEU A 98 -2.76 16.12 -12.08
N ASP A 99 -3.69 15.20 -12.31
CA ASP A 99 -3.85 14.00 -11.50
C ASP A 99 -2.61 13.10 -11.57
N ASP A 100 -2.05 12.89 -12.77
CA ASP A 100 -0.81 12.14 -12.98
C ASP A 100 0.36 12.80 -12.20
N ALA A 101 0.49 14.12 -12.29
CA ALA A 101 1.55 14.86 -11.58
C ALA A 101 1.41 14.74 -10.05
N LEU A 102 0.20 14.87 -9.53
CA LEU A 102 -0.06 14.71 -8.08
C LEU A 102 0.16 13.26 -7.61
N ALA A 103 -0.06 12.29 -8.47
CA ALA A 103 0.09 10.87 -8.15
C ALA A 103 1.56 10.45 -7.94
N GLU A 104 2.50 11.17 -8.52
CA GLU A 104 3.94 10.89 -8.42
C GLU A 104 4.61 11.48 -7.16
N ILE A 105 3.92 12.35 -6.43
CA ILE A 105 4.49 13.07 -5.29
C ILE A 105 4.15 12.32 -3.99
N PRO A 106 5.15 12.00 -3.13
CA PRO A 106 4.91 11.34 -1.86
C PRO A 106 4.20 12.25 -0.86
N ASN A 107 3.61 11.65 0.17
CA ASN A 107 2.91 12.38 1.22
C ASN A 107 3.86 13.30 2.02
N MET A 108 3.30 14.36 2.59
CA MET A 108 4.03 15.31 3.44
C MET A 108 4.27 14.69 4.83
N PRO A 109 5.49 14.77 5.39
CA PRO A 109 5.77 14.32 6.74
C PRO A 109 5.09 15.23 7.78
N LEU A 110 4.68 14.64 8.90
CA LEU A 110 4.28 15.42 10.08
C LEU A 110 5.48 16.20 10.66
N ASP A 111 5.19 17.25 11.43
CA ASP A 111 6.23 18.13 11.97
C ASP A 111 7.16 17.42 12.97
N ASP A 112 6.65 16.42 13.68
CA ASP A 112 7.37 15.64 14.69
C ASP A 112 8.17 14.44 14.10
N VAL A 113 8.20 14.28 12.79
CA VAL A 113 9.05 13.29 12.11
C VAL A 113 10.49 13.80 12.07
N PRO A 114 11.50 13.00 12.47
CA PRO A 114 12.89 13.41 12.40
C PRO A 114 13.35 13.58 10.94
N ASP A 115 14.14 14.62 10.68
CA ASP A 115 14.78 14.80 9.38
C ASP A 115 15.96 13.83 9.23
N GLY A 116 16.13 13.24 8.06
CA GLY A 116 17.22 12.30 7.79
C GLY A 116 17.22 11.83 6.34
N LYS A 117 18.27 11.08 5.96
CA LYS A 117 18.50 10.61 4.59
C LYS A 117 18.10 9.15 4.37
N ASP A 118 18.35 8.31 5.35
CA ASP A 118 18.12 6.87 5.26
C ASP A 118 17.94 6.26 6.66
N SER A 119 17.86 4.94 6.74
CA SER A 119 17.61 4.20 7.98
C SER A 119 18.64 4.41 9.09
N SER A 120 19.82 4.96 8.81
CA SER A 120 20.82 5.30 9.84
C SER A 120 20.43 6.53 10.67
N ASP A 121 19.53 7.36 10.15
CA ASP A 121 19.02 8.57 10.79
C ASP A 121 17.68 8.33 11.54
N ASN A 122 17.18 7.09 11.55
CA ASN A 122 16.00 6.73 12.31
C ASN A 122 16.24 6.87 13.82
N VAL A 123 15.25 7.37 14.53
CA VAL A 123 15.38 7.67 15.98
C VAL A 123 14.73 6.57 16.80
N GLU A 124 15.49 5.95 17.71
CA GLU A 124 14.95 4.97 18.63
C GLU A 124 13.92 5.63 19.55
N HIS A 125 12.71 5.08 19.56
CA HIS A 125 11.61 5.55 20.39
C HIS A 125 11.63 4.85 21.76
N HIS A 126 11.71 3.51 21.77
CA HIS A 126 11.87 2.69 22.97
C HIS A 126 12.28 1.25 22.61
N ARG A 127 12.50 0.43 23.63
CA ARG A 127 12.79 -1.01 23.47
C ARG A 127 12.09 -1.84 24.54
N PHE A 128 11.92 -3.12 24.25
CA PHE A 128 11.34 -4.10 25.14
C PHE A 128 12.26 -5.30 25.35
N GLY A 129 12.29 -5.81 26.58
CA GLY A 129 13.02 -7.02 26.94
C GLY A 129 14.54 -6.86 26.91
N ALA A 130 15.23 -7.96 27.00
CA ALA A 130 16.69 -8.04 26.93
C ALA A 130 17.11 -9.09 25.90
N LYS A 131 18.29 -8.90 25.31
CA LYS A 131 18.91 -9.93 24.48
C LYS A 131 19.19 -11.16 25.32
N ARG A 132 18.85 -12.33 24.81
CA ARG A 132 19.15 -13.60 25.49
C ARG A 132 20.64 -13.90 25.39
N ASP A 133 21.20 -14.42 26.47
CA ASP A 133 22.54 -14.96 26.49
C ASP A 133 22.53 -16.43 26.12
N TYR A 134 23.49 -16.84 25.30
CA TYR A 134 23.65 -18.23 24.84
C TYR A 134 24.99 -18.77 25.26
N ALA A 135 25.04 -19.98 25.81
CA ALA A 135 26.28 -20.68 26.12
C ALA A 135 26.93 -21.29 24.86
N PHE A 136 26.39 -21.02 23.69
CA PHE A 136 26.85 -21.51 22.38
C PHE A 136 26.67 -20.42 21.31
N PRO A 137 27.38 -20.46 20.19
CA PRO A 137 27.14 -19.51 19.08
C PRO A 137 25.76 -19.75 18.48
N PRO A 138 24.84 -18.76 18.51
CA PRO A 138 23.51 -18.91 17.93
C PRO A 138 23.63 -18.98 16.39
N LYS A 139 22.86 -19.89 15.81
CA LYS A 139 22.78 -20.12 14.36
C LYS A 139 21.66 -19.30 13.73
N GLN A 140 21.80 -19.00 12.46
CA GLN A 140 20.75 -18.35 11.69
C GLN A 140 19.60 -19.35 11.38
N HIS A 141 18.41 -18.82 11.19
CA HIS A 141 17.19 -19.61 10.98
C HIS A 141 17.28 -20.63 9.85
N PHE A 142 17.95 -20.31 8.74
CA PHE A 142 18.10 -21.25 7.61
C PHE A 142 19.04 -22.41 7.96
N GLU A 143 20.09 -22.19 8.77
CA GLU A 143 20.98 -23.25 9.24
C GLU A 143 20.21 -24.22 10.16
N LEU A 144 19.39 -23.68 11.05
CA LEU A 144 18.50 -24.47 11.92
C LEU A 144 17.46 -25.26 11.11
N GLY A 145 16.79 -24.58 10.19
CA GLY A 145 15.72 -25.19 9.40
C GLY A 145 16.20 -26.29 8.46
N GLU A 146 17.36 -26.10 7.82
CA GLU A 146 18.02 -27.12 6.98
C GLU A 146 18.50 -28.29 7.83
N ALA A 147 19.14 -28.06 8.99
CA ALA A 147 19.59 -29.10 9.90
C ALA A 147 18.44 -29.95 10.44
N LEU A 148 17.29 -29.35 10.71
CA LEU A 148 16.04 -30.05 11.09
C LEU A 148 15.42 -30.84 9.92
N GLY A 149 15.81 -30.56 8.65
CA GLY A 149 15.18 -31.10 7.45
C GLY A 149 13.78 -30.55 7.17
N GLN A 150 13.43 -29.38 7.75
CA GLN A 150 12.09 -28.81 7.71
C GLN A 150 12.01 -27.48 6.97
N MET A 151 13.13 -26.99 6.42
CA MET A 151 13.24 -25.82 5.54
C MET A 151 14.06 -26.22 4.31
N ASP A 152 13.50 -26.00 3.11
CA ASP A 152 14.04 -26.52 1.86
C ASP A 152 14.05 -25.44 0.77
N PHE A 153 15.20 -24.86 0.57
CA PHE A 153 15.42 -23.82 -0.46
C PHE A 153 15.70 -24.44 -1.84
N GLU A 154 16.30 -25.62 -1.90
CA GLU A 154 16.63 -26.30 -3.17
C GLU A 154 15.35 -26.71 -3.90
N THR A 155 14.42 -27.36 -3.19
CA THR A 155 13.12 -27.71 -3.77
C THR A 155 12.32 -26.46 -4.15
N ALA A 156 12.34 -25.41 -3.33
CA ALA A 156 11.68 -24.15 -3.65
C ALA A 156 12.24 -23.52 -4.93
N ALA A 157 13.56 -23.54 -5.11
CA ALA A 157 14.21 -23.04 -6.31
C ALA A 157 13.82 -23.81 -7.59
N LYS A 158 13.62 -25.13 -7.48
CA LYS A 158 13.13 -25.98 -8.59
C LYS A 158 11.68 -25.66 -8.95
N LEU A 159 10.85 -25.28 -7.95
CA LEU A 159 9.44 -24.97 -8.16
C LEU A 159 9.21 -23.54 -8.70
N SER A 160 9.92 -22.56 -8.13
CA SER A 160 9.57 -21.15 -8.33
C SER A 160 10.78 -20.21 -8.51
N GLY A 161 12.00 -20.73 -8.44
CA GLY A 161 13.21 -19.92 -8.51
C GLY A 161 13.71 -19.44 -7.13
N ALA A 162 14.55 -18.42 -7.14
CA ALA A 162 15.13 -17.84 -5.93
C ALA A 162 14.08 -17.08 -5.09
N ARG A 163 14.39 -16.81 -3.82
CA ARG A 163 13.54 -16.06 -2.87
C ARG A 163 12.19 -16.73 -2.56
N PHE A 164 12.15 -18.06 -2.63
CA PHE A 164 11.07 -18.90 -2.12
C PHE A 164 11.61 -19.92 -1.14
N VAL A 165 10.75 -20.45 -0.30
CA VAL A 165 11.09 -21.51 0.65
C VAL A 165 9.95 -22.54 0.72
N VAL A 166 10.29 -23.80 0.90
CA VAL A 166 9.34 -24.85 1.26
C VAL A 166 9.54 -25.16 2.74
N LEU A 167 8.57 -24.79 3.56
CA LEU A 167 8.49 -25.21 4.96
C LEU A 167 7.82 -26.58 5.04
N LYS A 168 8.32 -27.43 5.93
CA LYS A 168 7.82 -28.79 6.09
C LYS A 168 7.43 -29.07 7.55
N GLN A 169 6.54 -30.01 7.75
CA GLN A 169 6.22 -30.62 9.04
C GLN A 169 5.95 -29.59 10.17
N ARG A 170 6.79 -29.59 11.21
CA ARG A 170 6.58 -28.76 12.42
C ARG A 170 6.87 -27.28 12.19
N LEU A 171 7.80 -26.93 11.28
CA LEU A 171 8.04 -25.52 10.91
C LEU A 171 6.86 -24.97 10.09
N ALA A 172 6.28 -25.74 9.17
CA ALA A 172 5.07 -25.31 8.47
C ALA A 172 3.88 -25.14 9.44
N ARG A 173 3.79 -26.02 10.47
CA ARG A 173 2.80 -25.85 11.53
C ARG A 173 3.06 -24.62 12.38
N LEU A 174 4.34 -24.32 12.72
CA LEU A 174 4.71 -23.15 13.50
C LEU A 174 4.39 -21.84 12.75
N GLU A 175 4.63 -21.78 11.44
CA GLU A 175 4.24 -20.61 10.63
C GLU A 175 2.73 -20.38 10.68
N ARG A 176 1.93 -21.43 10.48
CA ARG A 176 0.48 -21.34 10.59
C ARG A 176 0.02 -20.96 12.00
N ALA A 177 0.65 -21.52 13.03
CA ALA A 177 0.36 -21.23 14.44
C ALA A 177 0.60 -19.76 14.76
N LEU A 178 1.69 -19.18 14.27
CA LEU A 178 1.99 -17.74 14.41
C LEU A 178 0.90 -16.87 13.77
N GLY A 179 0.50 -17.17 12.53
CA GLY A 179 -0.57 -16.42 11.86
C GLY A 179 -1.90 -16.47 12.60
N GLN A 180 -2.30 -17.66 13.07
CA GLN A 180 -3.53 -17.85 13.86
C GLN A 180 -3.45 -17.12 15.21
N PHE A 181 -2.35 -17.25 15.93
CA PHE A 181 -2.13 -16.56 17.20
C PHE A 181 -2.25 -15.02 17.04
N MET A 182 -1.61 -14.45 16.02
CA MET A 182 -1.67 -13.02 15.75
C MET A 182 -3.11 -12.56 15.45
N LEU A 183 -3.82 -13.29 14.60
CA LEU A 183 -5.23 -12.98 14.28
C LEU A 183 -6.11 -13.02 15.53
N ASP A 184 -5.97 -14.07 16.36
CA ASP A 184 -6.76 -14.24 17.56
C ASP A 184 -6.52 -13.08 18.57
N VAL A 185 -5.28 -12.64 18.73
CA VAL A 185 -4.93 -11.49 19.57
C VAL A 185 -5.61 -10.21 19.04
N HIS A 186 -5.50 -9.96 17.72
CA HIS A 186 -6.05 -8.73 17.15
C HIS A 186 -7.58 -8.73 17.11
N THR A 187 -8.21 -9.85 16.87
CA THR A 187 -9.68 -9.93 16.78
C THR A 187 -10.35 -10.00 18.14
N ASN A 188 -9.82 -10.81 19.07
CA ASN A 188 -10.47 -11.04 20.35
C ASN A 188 -10.18 -9.92 21.37
N GLU A 189 -9.00 -9.27 21.28
CA GLU A 189 -8.58 -8.33 22.34
C GLU A 189 -8.38 -6.91 21.82
N HIS A 190 -7.93 -6.74 20.58
CA HIS A 190 -7.62 -5.42 20.03
C HIS A 190 -8.79 -4.81 19.23
N GLY A 191 -9.93 -5.52 19.12
CA GLY A 191 -11.14 -5.02 18.48
C GLY A 191 -11.03 -4.82 16.97
N TYR A 192 -10.15 -5.56 16.29
CA TYR A 192 -10.11 -5.62 14.84
C TYR A 192 -11.14 -6.62 14.30
N ALA A 193 -11.82 -6.29 13.22
CA ALA A 193 -12.66 -7.22 12.48
C ALA A 193 -11.80 -7.98 11.47
N GLU A 194 -11.84 -9.32 11.52
CA GLU A 194 -11.16 -10.16 10.52
C GLU A 194 -11.90 -10.12 9.19
N ILE A 195 -11.15 -9.94 8.12
CA ILE A 195 -11.63 -9.92 6.74
C ILE A 195 -10.85 -10.96 5.92
N ALA A 196 -11.55 -11.67 5.06
CA ALA A 196 -10.96 -12.55 4.05
C ALA A 196 -11.04 -11.88 2.67
N PRO A 197 -10.06 -11.04 2.29
CA PRO A 197 -10.12 -10.27 1.07
C PRO A 197 -9.62 -11.07 -0.14
N PRO A 198 -9.99 -10.67 -1.39
CA PRO A 198 -9.36 -11.20 -2.58
C PRO A 198 -7.86 -10.84 -2.64
N LEU A 199 -7.06 -11.78 -3.16
CA LEU A 199 -5.61 -11.61 -3.34
C LEU A 199 -5.24 -10.98 -4.69
N LEU A 200 -6.17 -10.99 -5.64
CA LEU A 200 -6.05 -10.37 -6.95
C LEU A 200 -6.91 -9.12 -6.99
N VAL A 201 -6.29 -7.98 -7.29
CA VAL A 201 -6.95 -6.68 -7.27
C VAL A 201 -6.72 -5.91 -8.57
N ARG A 202 -7.63 -5.00 -8.90
CA ARG A 202 -7.51 -4.11 -10.05
C ARG A 202 -6.49 -2.99 -9.80
N ASP A 203 -6.00 -2.38 -10.88
CA ASP A 203 -5.10 -1.22 -10.84
C ASP A 203 -5.63 -0.09 -9.94
N ASP A 204 -6.94 0.16 -9.96
CA ASP A 204 -7.57 1.19 -9.12
C ASP A 204 -7.37 0.95 -7.62
N ALA A 205 -7.44 -0.31 -7.18
CA ALA A 205 -7.19 -0.65 -5.78
C ALA A 205 -5.71 -0.43 -5.41
N MET A 206 -4.79 -0.79 -6.30
CA MET A 206 -3.35 -0.50 -6.15
C MET A 206 -3.07 1.01 -6.13
N PHE A 207 -3.75 1.77 -7.00
CA PHE A 207 -3.65 3.23 -7.03
C PHE A 207 -4.16 3.86 -5.73
N GLY A 208 -5.26 3.36 -5.19
CA GLY A 208 -5.89 3.85 -3.97
C GLY A 208 -4.93 3.88 -2.78
N THR A 209 -4.12 2.85 -2.61
CA THR A 209 -3.12 2.73 -1.53
C THR A 209 -1.72 3.18 -1.95
N ALA A 210 -1.61 3.89 -3.08
CA ALA A 210 -0.36 4.46 -3.60
C ALA A 210 0.72 3.43 -3.99
N GLN A 211 0.33 2.19 -4.30
CA GLN A 211 1.22 1.22 -4.93
C GLN A 211 1.53 1.62 -6.38
N LEU A 212 0.54 2.16 -7.09
CA LEU A 212 0.68 2.72 -8.42
C LEU A 212 0.65 4.26 -8.39
N PRO A 213 1.38 4.92 -9.32
CA PRO A 213 2.26 4.36 -10.35
C PRO A 213 3.66 3.97 -9.83
N LYS A 214 4.07 4.44 -8.65
CA LYS A 214 5.45 4.44 -8.14
C LYS A 214 6.09 3.05 -8.12
N PHE A 215 5.36 2.01 -7.70
CA PHE A 215 5.89 0.68 -7.46
C PHE A 215 5.41 -0.36 -8.48
N GLU A 216 5.07 0.06 -9.71
CA GLU A 216 4.55 -0.83 -10.76
C GLU A 216 5.48 -2.02 -11.04
N TYR A 217 6.80 -1.82 -10.97
CA TYR A 217 7.81 -2.86 -11.21
C TYR A 217 8.04 -3.81 -10.03
N ASP A 218 7.56 -3.43 -8.85
CA ASP A 218 7.65 -4.25 -7.64
C ASP A 218 6.43 -5.18 -7.46
N GLN A 219 5.46 -5.12 -8.38
CA GLN A 219 4.25 -5.91 -8.34
C GLN A 219 4.35 -7.17 -9.20
N PHE A 220 3.68 -8.25 -8.76
CA PHE A 220 3.34 -9.39 -9.60
C PHE A 220 1.98 -9.15 -10.27
N TRP A 221 1.89 -9.47 -11.56
CA TRP A 221 0.70 -9.28 -12.35
C TRP A 221 0.18 -10.60 -12.89
N ALA A 222 -1.13 -10.81 -12.82
CA ALA A 222 -1.85 -11.92 -13.43
C ALA A 222 -2.66 -11.43 -14.63
N LEU A 223 -2.61 -12.18 -15.71
CA LEU A 223 -3.42 -11.96 -16.92
C LEU A 223 -4.28 -13.19 -17.15
N PRO A 224 -5.59 -13.06 -17.40
CA PRO A 224 -6.43 -14.18 -17.84
C PRO A 224 -5.88 -14.82 -19.12
N GLY A 225 -5.94 -16.16 -19.19
CA GLY A 225 -5.30 -16.90 -20.27
C GLY A 225 -5.91 -16.68 -21.66
N ASP A 226 -7.22 -16.38 -21.75
CA ASP A 226 -7.93 -16.03 -22.97
C ASP A 226 -7.35 -14.75 -23.61
N ILE A 227 -7.04 -13.73 -22.81
CA ILE A 227 -6.43 -12.48 -23.30
C ILE A 227 -5.05 -12.73 -23.89
N LEU A 228 -4.25 -13.61 -23.30
CA LEU A 228 -2.94 -13.97 -23.81
C LEU A 228 -3.02 -14.71 -25.16
N VAL A 229 -4.05 -15.53 -25.34
CA VAL A 229 -4.29 -16.26 -26.61
C VAL A 229 -4.73 -15.29 -27.71
N ASP A 230 -5.70 -14.43 -27.44
CA ASP A 230 -6.22 -13.44 -28.38
C ASP A 230 -5.16 -12.43 -28.84
N LYS A 231 -4.27 -12.06 -27.92
CA LYS A 231 -3.17 -11.10 -28.16
C LYS A 231 -1.85 -11.75 -28.54
N GLY A 232 -1.80 -13.08 -28.66
CA GLY A 232 -0.56 -13.81 -28.88
C GLY A 232 0.23 -13.40 -30.11
N LYS A 233 -0.45 -12.98 -31.21
CA LYS A 233 0.21 -12.46 -32.41
C LYS A 233 0.80 -11.06 -32.18
N GLU A 234 0.07 -10.18 -31.50
CA GLU A 234 0.52 -8.83 -31.16
C GLU A 234 1.70 -8.88 -30.13
N LEU A 235 1.70 -9.87 -29.26
CA LEU A 235 2.76 -10.12 -28.27
C LEU A 235 4.06 -10.65 -28.93
N ALA A 236 3.95 -11.44 -30.00
CA ALA A 236 5.10 -12.01 -30.71
C ALA A 236 5.95 -10.94 -31.43
N ASP A 237 5.34 -9.81 -31.78
CA ASP A 237 6.00 -8.72 -32.49
C ASP A 237 6.69 -7.69 -31.56
N ILE A 238 6.58 -7.89 -30.24
CA ILE A 238 7.22 -6.99 -29.26
C ILE A 238 8.69 -7.37 -29.08
N PRO A 239 9.65 -6.45 -29.32
CA PRO A 239 11.07 -6.75 -29.16
C PRO A 239 11.42 -7.19 -27.75
N ALA A 240 12.21 -8.25 -27.62
CA ALA A 240 12.68 -8.80 -26.35
C ALA A 240 13.81 -7.96 -25.73
N SER A 241 13.63 -6.63 -25.62
CA SER A 241 14.59 -5.74 -24.97
C SER A 241 14.02 -5.13 -23.69
N PRO A 242 14.82 -4.94 -22.64
CA PRO A 242 14.34 -4.31 -21.39
C PRO A 242 14.00 -2.81 -21.64
N PRO A 243 12.92 -2.31 -21.03
CA PRO A 243 11.99 -3.00 -20.17
C PRO A 243 10.76 -3.53 -20.93
N LEU A 244 10.77 -4.83 -21.19
CA LEU A 244 9.74 -5.55 -21.94
C LEU A 244 8.30 -5.18 -21.52
N TRP A 245 8.09 -5.02 -20.21
CA TRP A 245 6.77 -4.74 -19.64
C TRP A 245 6.26 -3.32 -19.91
N GLN A 246 7.14 -2.31 -19.93
CA GLN A 246 6.73 -0.94 -20.31
C GLN A 246 6.23 -0.91 -21.76
N GLY A 247 6.98 -1.53 -22.66
CA GLY A 247 6.59 -1.65 -24.06
C GLY A 247 5.28 -2.43 -24.22
N LEU A 248 5.11 -3.53 -23.47
CA LEU A 248 3.91 -4.37 -23.50
C LEU A 248 2.66 -3.58 -23.11
N PHE A 249 2.66 -2.93 -21.98
CA PHE A 249 1.50 -2.17 -21.49
C PHE A 249 1.28 -0.84 -22.22
N GLN A 250 2.32 -0.27 -22.80
CA GLN A 250 2.21 0.92 -23.68
C GLN A 250 1.67 0.55 -25.06
N SER A 251 2.15 -0.56 -25.63
CA SER A 251 1.73 -1.02 -26.96
C SER A 251 0.35 -1.66 -26.96
N LEU A 252 -0.09 -2.22 -25.85
CA LEU A 252 -1.37 -2.90 -25.68
C LEU A 252 -2.15 -2.31 -24.49
N PRO A 253 -2.73 -1.10 -24.64
CA PRO A 253 -3.46 -0.43 -23.55
C PRO A 253 -4.60 -1.28 -22.95
N GLY A 254 -5.20 -2.16 -23.74
CA GLY A 254 -6.22 -3.11 -23.29
C GLY A 254 -5.72 -4.12 -22.24
N LEU A 255 -4.42 -4.41 -22.18
CA LEU A 255 -3.88 -5.30 -21.15
C LEU A 255 -3.90 -4.66 -19.76
N ARG A 256 -3.74 -3.33 -19.66
CA ARG A 256 -3.84 -2.61 -18.37
C ARG A 256 -5.23 -2.70 -17.78
N THR A 257 -6.27 -2.69 -18.59
CA THR A 257 -7.65 -2.73 -18.09
C THR A 257 -8.10 -4.13 -17.65
N THR A 258 -7.34 -5.16 -17.98
CA THR A 258 -7.69 -6.57 -17.73
C THR A 258 -6.72 -7.29 -16.79
N ARG A 259 -5.54 -6.72 -16.52
CA ARG A 259 -4.59 -7.29 -15.56
C ARG A 259 -5.15 -7.20 -14.13
N LEU A 260 -4.72 -8.13 -13.31
CA LEU A 260 -4.92 -8.10 -11.86
C LEU A 260 -3.58 -8.16 -11.18
N GLY A 261 -3.36 -7.30 -10.18
CA GLY A 261 -2.17 -7.35 -9.35
C GLY A 261 -2.34 -8.34 -8.21
N LEU A 262 -1.31 -9.16 -7.94
CA LEU A 262 -1.24 -9.90 -6.69
C LEU A 262 -0.90 -8.92 -5.56
N ILE A 263 -1.64 -8.96 -4.46
CA ILE A 263 -1.48 -7.97 -3.38
C ILE A 263 -0.08 -8.02 -2.75
N PRO A 264 0.65 -6.89 -2.64
CA PRO A 264 1.91 -6.82 -1.90
C PRO A 264 1.72 -6.79 -0.39
N THR A 265 0.50 -6.51 0.04
CA THR A 265 0.03 -6.39 1.42
C THR A 265 -1.50 -6.39 1.44
N ALA A 266 -2.11 -6.91 2.50
CA ALA A 266 -3.56 -6.83 2.69
C ALA A 266 -4.06 -5.40 2.92
N GLU A 267 -3.18 -4.44 3.19
CA GLU A 267 -3.52 -3.01 3.17
C GLU A 267 -4.31 -2.63 1.90
N VAL A 268 -3.90 -3.16 0.74
CA VAL A 268 -4.53 -2.81 -0.53
C VAL A 268 -6.02 -3.13 -0.52
N PRO A 269 -6.46 -4.39 -0.37
CA PRO A 269 -7.89 -4.68 -0.36
C PRO A 269 -8.62 -4.14 0.87
N LEU A 270 -8.01 -4.15 2.06
CA LEU A 270 -8.67 -3.70 3.29
C LEU A 270 -8.99 -2.21 3.27
N THR A 271 -8.03 -1.37 2.87
CA THR A 271 -8.22 0.08 2.81
C THR A 271 -9.24 0.45 1.72
N ASN A 272 -9.28 -0.31 0.62
CA ASN A 272 -10.25 -0.08 -0.46
C ASN A 272 -11.70 -0.52 -0.15
N LEU A 273 -11.98 -1.11 1.01
CA LEU A 273 -13.37 -1.41 1.41
C LEU A 273 -14.24 -0.15 1.55
N VAL A 274 -13.62 1.01 1.79
CA VAL A 274 -14.30 2.31 1.85
C VAL A 274 -14.15 3.14 0.57
N ARG A 275 -13.62 2.55 -0.51
CA ARG A 275 -13.45 3.21 -1.80
C ARG A 275 -14.79 3.73 -2.33
N GLU A 276 -14.79 4.98 -2.84
CA GLU A 276 -15.93 5.63 -3.50
C GLU A 276 -17.21 5.65 -2.62
N SER A 277 -17.04 5.58 -1.29
CA SER A 277 -18.11 5.56 -0.33
C SER A 277 -18.11 6.80 0.58
N ILE A 278 -19.25 7.05 1.21
CA ILE A 278 -19.39 8.01 2.31
C ILE A 278 -19.82 7.21 3.54
N THR A 279 -18.87 6.99 4.45
CA THR A 279 -19.08 6.28 5.71
C THR A 279 -19.77 7.21 6.72
N ASP A 280 -20.59 6.68 7.60
CA ASP A 280 -21.11 7.44 8.74
C ASP A 280 -19.98 7.61 9.79
N GLU A 281 -19.83 8.82 10.34
CA GLU A 281 -18.84 9.09 11.41
C GLU A 281 -18.98 8.12 12.60
N ALA A 282 -20.20 7.70 12.92
CA ALA A 282 -20.46 6.76 14.00
C ALA A 282 -19.86 5.35 13.81
N GLN A 283 -19.46 5.01 12.58
CA GLN A 283 -18.78 3.75 12.23
C GLN A 283 -17.24 3.86 12.36
N LEU A 284 -16.72 5.05 12.65
CA LEU A 284 -15.29 5.30 12.80
C LEU A 284 -14.89 5.35 14.29
N PRO A 285 -13.70 4.84 14.66
CA PRO A 285 -12.72 4.19 13.81
C PRO A 285 -13.16 2.78 13.36
N MET A 286 -12.99 2.47 12.08
CA MET A 286 -13.15 1.12 11.56
C MET A 286 -11.79 0.43 11.58
N ARG A 287 -11.69 -0.74 12.24
CA ARG A 287 -10.46 -1.51 12.41
C ARG A 287 -10.58 -2.86 11.74
N LEU A 288 -9.70 -3.14 10.80
CA LEU A 288 -9.75 -4.31 9.92
C LEU A 288 -8.42 -5.06 9.98
N THR A 289 -8.49 -6.39 9.98
CA THR A 289 -7.30 -7.26 9.94
C THR A 289 -7.50 -8.40 8.96
N ALA A 290 -6.40 -8.88 8.40
CA ALA A 290 -6.36 -10.07 7.56
C ALA A 290 -5.01 -10.76 7.65
N CYS A 291 -4.99 -12.09 7.61
CA CYS A 291 -3.78 -12.88 7.42
C CYS A 291 -3.75 -13.39 5.99
N THR A 292 -2.87 -12.85 5.16
CA THR A 292 -2.83 -13.18 3.73
C THR A 292 -1.42 -13.50 3.24
N PRO A 293 -1.29 -14.35 2.21
CA PRO A 293 -0.13 -14.29 1.33
C PRO A 293 0.03 -12.88 0.74
N CYS A 294 1.27 -12.41 0.66
CA CYS A 294 1.67 -11.15 0.06
C CYS A 294 2.76 -11.42 -0.97
N PHE A 295 2.80 -10.62 -2.05
CA PHE A 295 3.66 -10.86 -3.20
C PHE A 295 4.44 -9.60 -3.56
N ARG A 296 5.79 -9.68 -3.59
CA ARG A 296 6.67 -8.55 -3.96
C ARG A 296 7.75 -9.03 -4.91
N ALA A 297 7.93 -8.33 -6.03
CA ALA A 297 8.99 -8.66 -6.99
C ALA A 297 10.39 -8.30 -6.46
N GLU A 298 10.51 -7.53 -5.37
CA GLU A 298 11.77 -7.15 -4.73
C GLU A 298 12.78 -6.55 -5.73
N ALA A 299 12.27 -5.76 -6.69
CA ALA A 299 13.05 -5.21 -7.80
C ALA A 299 14.22 -4.33 -7.35
N GLY A 300 14.09 -3.64 -6.21
CA GLY A 300 15.14 -2.80 -5.62
C GLY A 300 16.12 -3.52 -4.69
N ALA A 301 15.95 -4.84 -4.46
CA ALA A 301 16.71 -5.59 -3.46
C ALA A 301 17.71 -6.58 -4.07
N ALA A 302 18.20 -6.32 -5.28
CA ALA A 302 19.19 -7.17 -5.92
C ALA A 302 20.46 -7.32 -5.05
N GLY A 303 20.84 -8.56 -4.76
CA GLY A 303 22.03 -8.88 -3.94
C GLY A 303 21.87 -8.71 -2.42
N LYS A 304 20.74 -8.20 -1.93
CA LYS A 304 20.47 -8.07 -0.48
C LYS A 304 19.72 -9.30 0.04
N ASP A 305 20.10 -9.80 1.23
CA ASP A 305 19.43 -10.90 1.94
C ASP A 305 19.07 -12.09 1.01
N THR A 306 20.04 -12.56 0.22
CA THR A 306 19.84 -13.60 -0.80
C THR A 306 19.71 -15.00 -0.20
N ARG A 307 20.05 -15.20 1.06
CA ARG A 307 19.94 -16.47 1.79
C ARG A 307 18.92 -16.38 2.92
N GLY A 308 18.18 -17.46 3.13
CA GLY A 308 17.15 -17.52 4.16
C GLY A 308 15.82 -16.90 3.74
N MET A 309 14.97 -16.55 4.73
CA MET A 309 13.59 -16.10 4.55
C MET A 309 13.36 -14.60 4.82
N ILE A 310 14.41 -13.78 4.99
CA ILE A 310 14.26 -12.34 5.31
C ILE A 310 13.54 -11.59 4.19
N ARG A 311 13.89 -11.91 2.92
CA ARG A 311 13.26 -11.32 1.72
C ARG A 311 12.79 -12.40 0.78
N GLN A 312 11.48 -12.47 0.60
CA GLN A 312 10.81 -13.47 -0.23
C GLN A 312 9.86 -12.80 -1.21
N HIS A 313 9.68 -13.43 -2.39
CA HIS A 313 8.68 -13.02 -3.38
C HIS A 313 7.24 -13.30 -2.89
N GLN A 314 7.09 -14.31 -2.04
CA GLN A 314 5.82 -14.68 -1.41
C GLN A 314 6.04 -14.89 0.09
N PHE A 315 5.24 -14.23 0.92
CA PHE A 315 5.31 -14.34 2.38
C PHE A 315 3.93 -14.10 2.99
N THR A 316 3.68 -14.63 4.18
CA THR A 316 2.44 -14.41 4.93
C THR A 316 2.59 -13.23 5.88
N LYS A 317 1.57 -12.38 5.94
CA LYS A 317 1.52 -11.22 6.83
C LYS A 317 0.13 -11.07 7.43
N VAL A 318 0.07 -10.81 8.74
CA VAL A 318 -1.12 -10.25 9.38
C VAL A 318 -1.06 -8.74 9.21
N GLU A 319 -2.11 -8.16 8.64
CA GLU A 319 -2.20 -6.72 8.38
C GLU A 319 -3.23 -6.09 9.30
N LEU A 320 -2.95 -4.89 9.76
CA LEU A 320 -3.84 -4.01 10.49
C LEU A 320 -4.13 -2.78 9.65
N VAL A 321 -5.40 -2.45 9.46
CA VAL A 321 -5.85 -1.22 8.82
C VAL A 321 -6.84 -0.53 9.72
N SER A 322 -6.69 0.79 9.88
CA SER A 322 -7.68 1.61 10.55
C SER A 322 -8.12 2.75 9.63
N ILE A 323 -9.42 2.96 9.57
CA ILE A 323 -10.07 4.09 8.90
C ILE A 323 -10.65 4.98 9.99
N THR A 324 -10.25 6.26 10.02
CA THR A 324 -10.55 7.16 11.13
C THR A 324 -11.04 8.53 10.66
N THR A 325 -11.53 9.34 11.59
CA THR A 325 -11.58 10.80 11.37
C THR A 325 -10.18 11.39 11.53
N PRO A 326 -9.93 12.62 11.06
CA PRO A 326 -8.64 13.31 11.28
C PRO A 326 -8.23 13.41 12.75
N GLU A 327 -9.19 13.67 13.64
CA GLU A 327 -8.97 13.88 15.06
C GLU A 327 -8.51 12.60 15.78
N GLN A 328 -9.00 11.44 15.33
CA GLN A 328 -8.68 10.13 15.92
C GLN A 328 -7.35 9.57 15.44
N SER A 329 -6.81 10.06 14.33
CA SER A 329 -5.75 9.32 13.60
C SER A 329 -4.42 9.24 14.35
N ARG A 330 -4.07 10.22 15.19
CA ARG A 330 -2.83 10.18 16.00
C ARG A 330 -2.92 9.12 17.10
N ASP A 331 -3.99 9.15 17.87
CA ASP A 331 -4.20 8.18 18.96
C ASP A 331 -4.34 6.76 18.42
N GLU A 332 -4.98 6.61 17.24
CA GLU A 332 -5.10 5.32 16.58
C GLU A 332 -3.76 4.81 16.04
N HIS A 333 -2.83 5.69 15.66
CA HIS A 333 -1.48 5.31 15.25
C HIS A 333 -0.68 4.71 16.41
N ASP A 334 -0.68 5.37 17.56
CA ASP A 334 0.00 4.89 18.77
C ASP A 334 -0.66 3.59 19.28
N ARG A 335 -1.98 3.50 19.19
CA ARG A 335 -2.72 2.28 19.52
C ARG A 335 -2.37 1.11 18.58
N MET A 336 -2.27 1.34 17.28
CA MET A 336 -1.89 0.33 16.29
C MET A 336 -0.47 -0.20 16.56
N LEU A 337 0.48 0.69 16.87
CA LEU A 337 1.82 0.31 17.31
C LEU A 337 1.75 -0.61 18.53
N SER A 338 1.01 -0.22 19.56
CA SER A 338 0.86 -1.02 20.79
C SER A 338 0.27 -2.41 20.53
N CYS A 339 -0.67 -2.53 19.58
CA CYS A 339 -1.25 -3.81 19.18
C CYS A 339 -0.21 -4.72 18.49
N ALA A 340 0.65 -4.16 17.64
CA ALA A 340 1.72 -4.92 16.99
C ALA A 340 2.80 -5.36 18.00
N GLU A 341 3.17 -4.48 18.94
CA GLU A 341 4.12 -4.79 20.00
C GLU A 341 3.63 -5.91 20.92
N GLU A 342 2.32 -5.97 21.23
CA GLU A 342 1.75 -6.99 22.13
C GLU A 342 1.99 -8.41 21.60
N VAL A 343 1.98 -8.62 20.29
CA VAL A 343 2.34 -9.90 19.67
C VAL A 343 3.77 -10.30 20.06
N LEU A 344 4.71 -9.39 19.96
CA LEU A 344 6.13 -9.65 20.28
C LEU A 344 6.35 -9.83 21.79
N ARG A 345 5.62 -9.08 22.64
CA ARG A 345 5.67 -9.23 24.10
C ARG A 345 5.21 -10.62 24.52
N ARG A 346 4.11 -11.11 23.98
CA ARG A 346 3.60 -12.48 24.26
C ARG A 346 4.51 -13.60 23.78
N LEU A 347 5.26 -13.32 22.71
CA LEU A 347 6.29 -14.22 22.21
C LEU A 347 7.63 -14.07 22.96
N ASP A 348 7.71 -13.16 23.93
CA ASP A 348 8.94 -12.86 24.71
C ASP A 348 10.15 -12.62 23.78
N LEU A 349 9.95 -11.81 22.74
CA LEU A 349 10.98 -11.44 21.79
C LEU A 349 11.52 -10.04 22.11
N HIS A 350 12.83 -9.90 22.16
CA HIS A 350 13.47 -8.59 22.34
C HIS A 350 13.37 -7.77 21.05
N TYR A 351 12.90 -6.54 21.16
CA TYR A 351 12.76 -5.61 20.03
C TYR A 351 13.04 -4.17 20.45
N ARG A 352 13.23 -3.31 19.47
CA ARG A 352 13.18 -1.85 19.61
C ARG A 352 12.16 -1.26 18.64
N VAL A 353 11.64 -0.10 18.97
CA VAL A 353 10.80 0.72 18.10
C VAL A 353 11.60 1.93 17.66
N VAL A 354 11.57 2.23 16.38
CA VAL A 354 12.21 3.41 15.80
C VAL A 354 11.17 4.27 15.09
N THR A 355 11.28 5.59 15.20
CA THR A 355 10.58 6.54 14.35
C THR A 355 11.39 6.73 13.08
N LEU A 356 10.80 6.45 11.93
CA LEU A 356 11.48 6.65 10.66
C LEU A 356 11.70 8.12 10.37
N CYS A 357 12.88 8.46 9.87
CA CYS A 357 13.20 9.79 9.37
C CYS A 357 12.55 10.05 8.01
N THR A 358 12.52 11.30 7.60
CA THR A 358 11.87 11.76 6.36
C THR A 358 12.38 11.07 5.10
N GLY A 359 13.65 10.65 5.07
CA GLY A 359 14.27 9.96 3.92
C GLY A 359 13.97 8.45 3.85
N ASP A 360 13.57 7.84 4.98
CA ASP A 360 13.28 6.39 5.06
C ASP A 360 11.77 6.07 5.05
N MET A 361 10.91 7.07 5.26
CA MET A 361 9.46 6.90 5.26
C MET A 361 8.90 6.40 3.93
N GLY A 362 7.90 5.53 4.00
CA GLY A 362 7.11 5.09 2.84
C GLY A 362 6.44 6.23 2.08
N PHE A 363 6.10 5.97 0.81
CA PHE A 363 5.55 6.98 -0.11
C PHE A 363 4.24 7.61 0.38
N ALA A 364 3.33 6.80 0.94
CA ALA A 364 2.02 7.27 1.40
C ALA A 364 2.01 7.79 2.84
N ALA A 365 3.07 7.55 3.62
CA ALA A 365 3.11 7.82 5.03
C ALA A 365 3.35 9.30 5.35
N GLN A 366 2.69 9.80 6.41
CA GLN A 366 2.99 11.06 7.08
C GLN A 366 3.94 10.86 8.26
N LYS A 367 3.86 9.70 8.92
CA LYS A 367 4.74 9.25 9.99
C LYS A 367 4.70 7.73 10.06
N THR A 368 5.83 7.12 10.38
CA THR A 368 5.96 5.67 10.50
C THR A 368 6.77 5.32 11.74
N TYR A 369 6.30 4.30 12.47
CA TYR A 369 7.06 3.57 13.46
C TYR A 369 7.40 2.19 12.91
N ASP A 370 8.68 1.81 12.98
CA ASP A 370 9.10 0.44 12.70
C ASP A 370 9.44 -0.27 14.01
N ILE A 371 8.98 -1.52 14.12
CA ILE A 371 9.40 -2.43 15.16
C ILE A 371 10.50 -3.30 14.58
N GLU A 372 11.66 -3.31 15.22
CA GLU A 372 12.82 -4.11 14.82
C GLU A 372 13.12 -5.16 15.89
N VAL A 373 12.97 -6.44 15.53
CA VAL A 373 13.27 -7.57 16.41
C VAL A 373 14.76 -7.91 16.35
N TRP A 374 15.32 -8.28 17.50
CA TRP A 374 16.69 -8.77 17.59
C TRP A 374 16.80 -10.21 17.08
N LEU A 375 17.70 -10.46 16.14
CA LEU A 375 17.98 -11.79 15.61
C LEU A 375 19.39 -12.23 16.06
N PRO A 376 19.47 -13.15 17.05
CA PRO A 376 20.76 -13.53 17.64
C PRO A 376 21.71 -14.22 16.65
N GLY A 377 21.21 -15.03 15.73
CA GLY A 377 22.03 -15.68 14.70
C GLY A 377 22.65 -14.71 13.70
N GLN A 378 22.03 -13.54 13.50
CA GLN A 378 22.56 -12.47 12.64
C GLN A 378 23.27 -11.38 13.44
N ASN A 379 23.13 -11.37 14.76
CA ASN A 379 23.63 -10.35 15.68
C ASN A 379 23.20 -8.92 15.26
N MET A 380 21.93 -8.76 14.86
CA MET A 380 21.39 -7.46 14.40
C MET A 380 19.88 -7.36 14.61
N TYR A 381 19.39 -6.12 14.61
CA TYR A 381 17.97 -5.84 14.54
C TYR A 381 17.47 -5.95 13.09
N ARG A 382 16.24 -6.47 12.95
CA ARG A 382 15.54 -6.55 11.66
C ARG A 382 14.10 -6.06 11.83
N GLU A 383 13.65 -5.22 10.93
CA GLU A 383 12.25 -4.81 10.84
C GLU A 383 11.32 -6.03 10.79
N ILE A 384 10.31 -6.04 11.65
CA ILE A 384 9.29 -7.10 11.71
C ILE A 384 7.87 -6.56 11.56
N SER A 385 7.68 -5.29 11.84
CA SER A 385 6.43 -4.56 11.66
C SER A 385 6.73 -3.11 11.31
N SER A 386 5.86 -2.50 10.51
CA SER A 386 5.87 -1.09 10.20
C SER A 386 4.45 -0.55 10.37
N CYS A 387 4.26 0.52 11.14
CA CYS A 387 2.97 1.14 11.42
C CYS A 387 2.98 2.58 10.94
N SER A 388 2.10 2.91 9.98
CA SER A 388 2.07 4.20 9.30
C SER A 388 0.72 4.89 9.42
N VAL A 389 0.74 6.20 9.66
CA VAL A 389 -0.41 7.08 9.44
C VAL A 389 -0.24 7.77 8.09
N CYS A 390 -1.29 7.73 7.26
CA CYS A 390 -1.29 8.28 5.91
C CYS A 390 -2.11 9.57 5.77
N GLY A 391 -2.84 9.98 6.82
CA GLY A 391 -3.78 11.09 6.73
C GLY A 391 -4.85 10.83 5.65
N ASP A 392 -5.25 11.86 4.93
CA ASP A 392 -6.23 11.77 3.84
C ASP A 392 -5.63 11.41 2.47
N PHE A 393 -4.34 11.15 2.41
CA PHE A 393 -3.61 10.94 1.15
C PHE A 393 -4.15 9.79 0.31
N GLN A 394 -4.40 8.63 0.93
CA GLN A 394 -5.00 7.48 0.27
C GLN A 394 -6.49 7.68 0.06
N ALA A 395 -7.19 8.27 1.02
CA ALA A 395 -8.61 8.56 0.92
C ALA A 395 -8.96 9.44 -0.29
N ARG A 396 -8.13 10.44 -0.60
CA ARG A 396 -8.27 11.26 -1.82
C ARG A 396 -8.09 10.46 -3.11
N ARG A 397 -7.18 9.46 -3.13
CA ARG A 397 -7.00 8.57 -4.28
C ARG A 397 -8.20 7.63 -4.50
N MET A 398 -8.83 7.23 -3.41
CA MET A 398 -9.97 6.30 -3.42
C MET A 398 -11.32 7.00 -3.39
N ASN A 399 -11.35 8.34 -3.27
CA ASN A 399 -12.57 9.10 -3.00
C ASN A 399 -13.34 8.55 -1.78
N ALA A 400 -12.61 8.14 -0.74
CA ALA A 400 -13.15 7.63 0.50
C ALA A 400 -13.46 8.77 1.48
N ARG A 401 -14.70 8.89 1.91
CA ARG A 401 -15.18 10.03 2.68
C ARG A 401 -16.03 9.56 3.86
N TYR A 402 -16.26 10.46 4.80
CA TYR A 402 -17.26 10.25 5.84
C TYR A 402 -18.16 11.48 5.97
N ARG A 403 -19.36 11.27 6.53
CA ARG A 403 -20.30 12.34 6.85
C ARG A 403 -20.18 12.67 8.32
N GLY A 404 -19.71 13.88 8.60
CA GLY A 404 -19.58 14.40 9.96
C GLY A 404 -20.93 14.71 10.63
N LYS A 405 -20.91 14.95 11.93
CA LYS A 405 -22.08 15.39 12.72
C LYS A 405 -22.62 16.74 12.25
N ASP A 406 -21.78 17.57 11.67
CA ASP A 406 -22.10 18.84 11.02
C ASP A 406 -22.86 18.64 9.68
N ARG A 407 -22.99 17.40 9.21
CA ARG A 407 -23.50 16.96 7.91
C ARG A 407 -22.57 17.24 6.72
N ASP A 408 -21.42 17.83 6.94
CA ASP A 408 -20.43 18.03 5.90
C ASP A 408 -19.72 16.72 5.56
N VAL A 409 -19.16 16.66 4.37
CA VAL A 409 -18.48 15.47 3.87
C VAL A 409 -16.98 15.72 3.82
N HIS A 410 -16.23 14.92 4.57
CA HIS A 410 -14.79 15.02 4.72
C HIS A 410 -14.11 13.75 4.23
N HIS A 411 -12.82 13.81 3.86
CA HIS A 411 -12.04 12.61 3.61
C HIS A 411 -11.70 11.92 4.92
N VAL A 412 -11.76 10.58 4.92
CA VAL A 412 -11.27 9.78 6.05
C VAL A 412 -9.75 9.85 6.13
N HIS A 413 -9.17 9.57 7.30
CA HIS A 413 -7.76 9.23 7.43
C HIS A 413 -7.57 7.72 7.40
N THR A 414 -6.44 7.27 6.86
CA THR A 414 -6.09 5.85 6.78
C THR A 414 -4.80 5.57 7.52
N LEU A 415 -4.75 4.42 8.16
CA LEU A 415 -3.58 3.90 8.84
C LEU A 415 -3.39 2.43 8.44
N ASN A 416 -2.16 2.01 8.31
CA ASN A 416 -1.80 0.62 8.07
C ASN A 416 -0.64 0.19 8.96
N GLY A 417 -0.58 -1.09 9.28
CA GLY A 417 0.54 -1.65 10.03
C GLY A 417 0.57 -3.17 9.93
N SER A 418 1.76 -3.74 10.08
CA SER A 418 1.88 -5.20 10.18
C SER A 418 1.57 -5.65 11.59
N GLY A 419 0.62 -6.53 11.73
CA GLY A 419 0.26 -7.08 13.01
C GLY A 419 0.71 -8.53 13.33
N VAL A 420 1.73 -9.13 12.74
CA VAL A 420 3.10 -8.85 12.34
C VAL A 420 3.41 -9.65 11.05
N ALA A 421 4.59 -9.50 10.47
CA ALA A 421 5.07 -10.35 9.37
C ALA A 421 5.33 -11.79 9.87
N VAL A 422 4.50 -12.75 9.45
CA VAL A 422 4.52 -14.13 9.98
C VAL A 422 5.86 -14.83 9.72
N GLY A 423 6.42 -14.68 8.51
CA GLY A 423 7.72 -15.27 8.18
C GLY A 423 8.87 -14.69 9.00
N ARG A 424 8.88 -13.37 9.27
CA ARG A 424 9.91 -12.75 10.13
C ARG A 424 9.71 -13.12 11.61
N ALA A 425 8.47 -13.29 12.07
CA ALA A 425 8.19 -13.83 13.40
C ALA A 425 8.66 -15.28 13.54
N LEU A 426 8.48 -16.10 12.50
CA LEU A 426 9.03 -17.45 12.46
C LEU A 426 10.56 -17.42 12.61
N ILE A 427 11.25 -16.58 11.85
CA ILE A 427 12.70 -16.40 11.99
C ILE A 427 13.09 -16.01 13.41
N ALA A 428 12.41 -15.01 13.98
CA ALA A 428 12.71 -14.50 15.32
C ALA A 428 12.49 -15.59 16.40
N VAL A 429 11.42 -16.37 16.31
CA VAL A 429 11.16 -17.49 17.21
C VAL A 429 12.24 -18.56 17.05
N MET A 430 12.57 -18.97 15.81
CA MET A 430 13.60 -19.97 15.57
C MET A 430 14.95 -19.56 16.13
N GLU A 431 15.39 -18.33 15.87
CA GLU A 431 16.71 -17.85 16.30
C GLU A 431 16.75 -17.55 17.81
N THR A 432 15.64 -17.06 18.41
CA THR A 432 15.58 -16.74 19.83
C THR A 432 15.43 -17.99 20.70
N TYR A 433 14.69 -18.99 20.25
CA TYR A 433 14.34 -20.18 21.03
C TYR A 433 15.15 -21.42 20.67
N GLN A 434 16.25 -21.26 19.94
CA GLN A 434 17.17 -22.33 19.60
C GLN A 434 17.90 -22.86 20.83
N ASP A 435 18.17 -24.16 20.84
CA ASP A 435 18.98 -24.84 21.85
C ASP A 435 20.32 -25.32 21.22
N SER A 436 21.28 -25.67 22.06
CA SER A 436 22.63 -26.15 21.65
C SER A 436 22.58 -27.39 20.74
N ASP A 437 21.56 -28.25 20.89
CA ASP A 437 21.34 -29.42 20.06
C ASP A 437 20.68 -29.11 18.68
N GLY A 438 20.39 -27.84 18.40
CA GLY A 438 19.74 -27.38 17.17
C GLY A 438 18.23 -27.54 17.14
N SER A 439 17.63 -27.97 18.24
CA SER A 439 16.17 -27.96 18.40
C SER A 439 15.67 -26.54 18.74
N ILE A 440 14.36 -26.33 18.65
CA ILE A 440 13.71 -25.04 18.88
C ILE A 440 12.62 -25.25 19.95
N ALA A 441 12.71 -24.57 21.09
CA ALA A 441 11.64 -24.52 22.06
C ALA A 441 10.43 -23.75 21.48
N VAL A 442 9.23 -24.22 21.78
CA VAL A 442 8.00 -23.55 21.37
C VAL A 442 7.57 -22.58 22.45
N PRO A 443 7.47 -21.25 22.15
CA PRO A 443 6.96 -20.28 23.09
C PRO A 443 5.62 -20.70 23.70
N ASP A 444 5.40 -20.42 24.99
CA ASP A 444 4.20 -20.83 25.70
C ASP A 444 2.91 -20.36 25.03
N ALA A 445 2.90 -19.13 24.51
CA ALA A 445 1.77 -18.55 23.78
C ALA A 445 1.38 -19.37 22.52
N LEU A 446 2.31 -20.15 21.94
CA LEU A 446 2.09 -20.91 20.73
C LEU A 446 1.79 -22.41 20.99
N GLN A 447 1.99 -22.90 22.23
CA GLN A 447 1.86 -24.35 22.51
C GLN A 447 0.47 -24.90 22.20
N THR A 448 -0.59 -24.13 22.48
CA THR A 448 -1.97 -24.52 22.17
C THR A 448 -2.17 -24.67 20.65
N TYR A 449 -1.68 -23.72 19.86
CA TYR A 449 -1.74 -23.76 18.39
C TYR A 449 -0.86 -24.87 17.80
N MET A 450 0.20 -25.24 18.52
CA MET A 450 1.08 -26.36 18.17
C MET A 450 0.59 -27.73 18.69
N GLY A 451 -0.61 -27.78 19.32
CA GLY A 451 -1.20 -29.03 19.86
C GLY A 451 -0.45 -29.56 21.08
N GLY A 452 0.01 -28.66 21.94
CA GLY A 452 0.75 -28.99 23.17
C GLY A 452 2.24 -29.29 22.96
N MET A 453 2.75 -29.13 21.73
CA MET A 453 4.18 -29.35 21.43
C MET A 453 5.04 -28.30 22.11
N LYS A 454 6.06 -28.75 22.84
CA LYS A 454 6.99 -27.87 23.57
C LYS A 454 8.33 -27.68 22.87
N LYS A 455 8.68 -28.55 21.92
CA LYS A 455 9.99 -28.53 21.24
C LYS A 455 9.86 -29.02 19.80
N ILE A 456 10.55 -28.38 18.89
CA ILE A 456 10.71 -28.81 17.50
C ILE A 456 12.10 -29.43 17.36
N GLU A 457 12.13 -30.68 16.92
CA GLU A 457 13.32 -31.48 16.76
C GLU A 457 13.40 -32.06 15.36
N LYS A 458 14.56 -32.56 14.98
CA LYS A 458 14.74 -33.30 13.73
C LYS A 458 13.79 -34.49 13.72
N SER A 459 13.03 -34.64 12.66
CA SER A 459 12.19 -35.82 12.47
C SER A 459 13.07 -37.07 12.30
N LYS A 460 12.72 -38.14 13.00
CA LYS A 460 13.39 -39.44 12.84
C LYS A 460 13.11 -40.01 11.45
#